data_5c793c53d570bad6eae1ea0a2bc47328
#
_entry.id   5c793c53d570bad6eae1ea0a2bc47328
#
_cell.length_a   1.000
_cell.length_b   1.000
_cell.length_c   1.000
_cell.angle_alpha   90.00
_cell.angle_beta   90.00
_cell.angle_gamma   90.00
#
_symmetry.space_group_name_H-M   'P 1'
#
loop_
_entity.id
_entity.type
_entity.pdbx_description
1 polymer ?
#
loop_
_entity_poly.entity_id
_entity_poly.type
_entity_poly.pdbx_seq_one_letter_code
_entity_poly.pdbx_strand_id
1 'polypeptide(L)'
;MTNPKLGIIGGSGLYEIEGLKNPKWKKIKTPWGDPSDQILNFNYKNKEVCFLPRHGRGHKISPTNINFRANIDALKQLGVTDIISVSAVGSLKENLDPGTFVLVDQFIDRTFSRVKTFFDQEIVAHVSMANPTS
;
A
#
# COMPACT_ATOMS: atom_id res chain seq x y z
N MET A 1 21.71 -10.49 -6.87
CA MET A 1 20.85 -9.57 -6.11
C MET A 1 19.70 -9.17 -7.02
N THR A 2 18.46 -9.41 -6.62
CA THR A 2 17.29 -8.97 -7.39
C THR A 2 17.19 -7.46 -7.34
N ASN A 3 16.98 -6.81 -8.48
CA ASN A 3 16.76 -5.37 -8.51
C ASN A 3 15.53 -5.03 -7.65
N PRO A 4 15.61 -4.02 -6.77
CA PRO A 4 14.49 -3.62 -5.93
C PRO A 4 13.31 -3.17 -6.81
N LYS A 5 12.12 -3.66 -6.50
CA LYS A 5 10.86 -3.32 -7.17
C LYS A 5 9.95 -2.59 -6.22
N LEU A 6 9.54 -1.39 -6.60
CA LEU A 6 8.75 -0.52 -5.77
C LEU A 6 7.25 -0.79 -5.94
N GLY A 7 6.56 -0.98 -4.81
CA GLY A 7 5.12 -0.92 -4.70
C GLY A 7 4.66 0.40 -4.08
N ILE A 8 3.62 0.99 -4.63
CA ILE A 8 2.98 2.18 -4.07
C ILE A 8 1.53 1.82 -3.74
N ILE A 9 1.14 2.02 -2.48
CA ILE A 9 -0.25 1.92 -2.05
C ILE A 9 -0.76 3.34 -1.81
N GLY A 10 -1.75 3.77 -2.58
CA GLY A 10 -2.23 5.14 -2.54
C GLY A 10 -3.73 5.31 -2.56
N GLY A 11 -4.19 6.50 -2.17
CA GLY A 11 -5.57 6.92 -2.28
C GLY A 11 -5.93 7.45 -3.67
N SER A 12 -7.15 7.95 -3.83
CA SER A 12 -7.73 8.38 -5.11
C SER A 12 -6.95 9.49 -5.83
N GLY A 13 -6.26 10.34 -5.11
CA GLY A 13 -5.47 11.44 -5.70
C GLY A 13 -4.23 10.99 -6.51
N LEU A 14 -3.91 9.67 -6.51
CA LEU A 14 -2.77 9.11 -7.24
C LEU A 14 -3.19 8.23 -8.43
N TYR A 15 -4.46 8.23 -8.82
CA TYR A 15 -4.94 7.36 -9.91
C TYR A 15 -4.59 7.89 -11.30
N GLU A 16 -4.34 9.19 -11.42
CA GLU A 16 -3.98 9.86 -12.65
C GLU A 16 -2.54 10.36 -12.54
N ILE A 17 -1.59 9.49 -12.85
CA ILE A 17 -0.18 9.85 -12.90
C ILE A 17 0.18 10.09 -14.37
N GLU A 18 0.54 11.33 -14.70
CA GLU A 18 1.01 11.69 -16.03
C GLU A 18 2.39 11.07 -16.34
N GLY A 19 2.65 10.82 -17.61
CA GLY A 19 3.97 10.38 -18.09
C GLY A 19 4.31 8.92 -17.81
N LEU A 20 3.33 8.08 -17.46
CA LEU A 20 3.56 6.65 -17.29
C LEU A 20 3.94 5.98 -18.62
N LYS A 21 5.01 5.18 -18.59
CA LYS A 21 5.39 4.34 -19.73
C LYS A 21 4.86 2.92 -19.53
N ASN A 22 4.20 2.38 -20.58
CA ASN A 22 3.67 1.01 -20.63
C ASN A 22 2.74 0.64 -19.45
N PRO A 23 1.72 1.44 -19.11
CA PRO A 23 0.83 1.12 -18.01
C PRO A 23 -0.02 -0.12 -18.34
N LYS A 24 -0.02 -1.11 -17.44
CA LYS A 24 -0.82 -2.34 -17.56
C LYS A 24 -1.48 -2.67 -16.24
N TRP A 25 -2.80 -2.83 -16.24
CA TRP A 25 -3.55 -3.33 -15.10
C TRP A 25 -3.44 -4.86 -15.03
N LYS A 26 -3.04 -5.38 -13.87
CA LYS A 26 -2.93 -6.81 -13.59
C LYS A 26 -3.92 -7.21 -12.53
N LYS A 27 -4.76 -8.20 -12.84
CA LYS A 27 -5.64 -8.84 -11.86
C LYS A 27 -4.86 -9.95 -11.15
N ILE A 28 -4.74 -9.86 -9.84
CA ILE A 28 -4.06 -10.85 -9.00
C ILE A 28 -5.08 -11.51 -8.09
N LYS A 29 -5.01 -12.82 -7.97
CA LYS A 29 -5.78 -13.59 -6.97
C LYS A 29 -4.87 -13.96 -5.81
N THR A 30 -5.38 -13.88 -4.59
CA THR A 30 -4.63 -14.24 -3.40
C THR A 30 -5.39 -15.27 -2.57
N PRO A 31 -4.70 -16.04 -1.71
CA PRO A 31 -5.35 -16.94 -0.75
C PRO A 31 -6.23 -16.20 0.27
N TRP A 32 -6.01 -14.89 0.40
CA TRP A 32 -6.72 -14.02 1.34
C TRP A 32 -7.98 -13.38 0.75
N GLY A 33 -8.34 -13.75 -0.49
CA GLY A 33 -9.39 -13.11 -1.27
C GLY A 33 -8.86 -12.08 -2.27
N ASP A 34 -9.74 -11.21 -2.75
CA ASP A 34 -9.36 -10.20 -3.73
C ASP A 34 -8.69 -8.99 -3.06
N PRO A 35 -7.63 -8.42 -3.69
CA PRO A 35 -7.10 -7.11 -3.30
C PRO A 35 -8.11 -5.99 -3.61
N SER A 36 -7.82 -4.79 -3.12
CA SER A 36 -8.71 -3.63 -3.28
C SER A 36 -9.02 -3.27 -4.73
N ASP A 37 -8.10 -3.54 -5.64
CA ASP A 37 -8.26 -3.37 -7.10
C ASP A 37 -7.22 -4.21 -7.85
N GLN A 38 -7.27 -4.15 -9.17
CA GLN A 38 -6.15 -4.55 -10.01
C GLN A 38 -4.93 -3.68 -9.69
N ILE A 39 -3.74 -4.20 -9.92
CA ILE A 39 -2.49 -3.47 -9.70
C ILE A 39 -2.02 -2.89 -11.02
N LEU A 40 -1.81 -1.58 -11.07
CA LEU A 40 -1.21 -0.89 -12.19
C LEU A 40 0.31 -1.11 -12.18
N ASN A 41 0.79 -1.77 -13.22
CA ASN A 41 2.21 -1.99 -13.45
C ASN A 41 2.70 -1.04 -14.54
N PHE A 42 3.76 -0.28 -14.29
CA PHE A 42 4.30 0.70 -15.24
C PHE A 42 5.81 0.91 -15.03
N ASN A 43 6.44 1.55 -15.99
CA ASN A 43 7.84 1.95 -15.89
C ASN A 43 7.95 3.46 -15.62
N TYR A 44 8.74 3.79 -14.61
CA TYR A 44 9.09 5.16 -14.28
C TYR A 44 10.60 5.28 -14.09
N LYS A 45 11.25 6.18 -14.84
CA LYS A 45 12.71 6.37 -14.83
C LYS A 45 13.49 5.04 -14.91
N ASN A 46 13.10 4.17 -15.84
CA ASN A 46 13.68 2.84 -16.06
C ASN A 46 13.54 1.85 -14.89
N LYS A 47 12.65 2.11 -13.94
CA LYS A 47 12.29 1.19 -12.86
C LYS A 47 10.86 0.71 -13.04
N GLU A 48 10.64 -0.57 -12.80
CA GLU A 48 9.29 -1.13 -12.76
C GLU A 48 8.63 -0.77 -11.42
N VAL A 49 7.43 -0.22 -11.48
CA VAL A 49 6.66 0.22 -10.32
C VAL A 49 5.27 -0.43 -10.37
N CYS A 50 4.80 -0.86 -9.21
CA CYS A 50 3.43 -1.36 -9.01
C CYS A 50 2.64 -0.36 -8.19
N PHE A 51 1.46 0.04 -8.66
CA PHE A 51 0.56 0.92 -7.91
C PHE A 51 -0.74 0.21 -7.59
N LEU A 52 -1.14 0.23 -6.32
CA LEU A 52 -2.40 -0.32 -5.84
C LEU A 52 -3.31 0.78 -5.30
N PRO A 53 -4.50 0.98 -5.91
CA PRO A 53 -5.53 1.85 -5.36
C PRO A 53 -6.10 1.26 -4.06
N ARG A 54 -5.76 1.84 -2.91
CA ARG A 54 -6.15 1.31 -1.59
C ARG A 54 -7.66 1.15 -1.40
N HIS A 55 -8.45 2.09 -1.90
CA HIS A 55 -9.91 2.09 -1.80
C HIS A 55 -10.61 1.57 -3.07
N GLY A 56 -9.84 1.00 -4.02
CA GLY A 56 -10.32 0.68 -5.36
C GLY A 56 -10.61 1.93 -6.21
N ARG A 57 -10.55 1.78 -7.52
CA ARG A 57 -10.93 2.87 -8.45
C ARG A 57 -12.40 3.23 -8.24
N GLY A 58 -12.66 4.54 -8.18
CA GLY A 58 -13.98 5.06 -7.83
C GLY A 58 -14.27 5.08 -6.33
N HIS A 59 -13.25 4.86 -5.47
CA HIS A 59 -13.33 4.99 -4.00
C HIS A 59 -14.46 4.16 -3.38
N LYS A 60 -14.54 2.87 -3.73
CA LYS A 60 -15.69 2.00 -3.41
C LYS A 60 -15.54 1.22 -2.09
N ILE A 61 -14.34 1.14 -1.55
CA ILE A 61 -14.02 0.32 -0.37
C ILE A 61 -13.75 1.25 0.80
N SER A 62 -14.55 1.12 1.86
CA SER A 62 -14.33 1.87 3.10
C SER A 62 -13.02 1.42 3.80
N PRO A 63 -12.39 2.26 4.62
CA PRO A 63 -11.15 1.90 5.32
C PRO A 63 -11.23 0.60 6.11
N THR A 64 -12.38 0.31 6.72
CA THR A 64 -12.60 -0.91 7.52
C THR A 64 -12.65 -2.17 6.65
N ASN A 65 -13.14 -2.04 5.41
CA ASN A 65 -13.35 -3.18 4.51
C ASN A 65 -12.16 -3.46 3.58
N ILE A 66 -11.08 -2.71 3.72
CA ILE A 66 -9.86 -2.97 2.94
C ILE A 66 -9.28 -4.33 3.33
N ASN A 67 -9.05 -5.19 2.35
CA ASN A 67 -8.37 -6.46 2.55
C ASN A 67 -6.85 -6.25 2.51
N PHE A 68 -6.27 -5.86 3.65
CA PHE A 68 -4.84 -5.55 3.75
C PHE A 68 -3.96 -6.77 3.42
N ARG A 69 -4.36 -7.98 3.84
CA ARG A 69 -3.61 -9.22 3.55
C ARG A 69 -3.53 -9.47 2.05
N ALA A 70 -4.66 -9.41 1.37
CA ALA A 70 -4.70 -9.57 -0.08
C ALA A 70 -3.90 -8.50 -0.82
N ASN A 71 -3.92 -7.25 -0.35
CA ASN A 71 -3.16 -6.15 -0.94
C ASN A 71 -1.65 -6.39 -0.88
N ILE A 72 -1.14 -6.79 0.28
CA ILE A 72 0.29 -7.06 0.47
C ILE A 72 0.72 -8.32 -0.30
N ASP A 73 -0.07 -9.39 -0.23
CA ASP A 73 0.21 -10.63 -0.95
C ASP A 73 0.27 -10.40 -2.46
N ALA A 74 -0.69 -9.66 -3.02
CA ALA A 74 -0.73 -9.36 -4.45
C ALA A 74 0.50 -8.58 -4.92
N LEU A 75 0.99 -7.61 -4.13
CA LEU A 75 2.24 -6.90 -4.41
C LEU A 75 3.45 -7.83 -4.34
N LYS A 76 3.49 -8.71 -3.33
CA LYS A 76 4.54 -9.72 -3.19
C LYS A 76 4.58 -10.68 -4.39
N GLN A 77 3.43 -11.17 -4.86
CA GLN A 77 3.35 -12.03 -6.05
C GLN A 77 3.90 -11.34 -7.32
N LEU A 78 3.83 -10.02 -7.39
CA LEU A 78 4.43 -9.23 -8.47
C LEU A 78 5.93 -8.94 -8.28
N GLY A 79 6.54 -9.46 -7.23
CA GLY A 79 7.97 -9.30 -6.93
C GLY A 79 8.32 -7.96 -6.29
N VAL A 80 7.35 -7.25 -5.71
CA VAL A 80 7.60 -6.03 -4.95
C VAL A 80 8.44 -6.35 -3.72
N THR A 81 9.51 -5.57 -3.52
CA THR A 81 10.44 -5.68 -2.39
C THR A 81 10.27 -4.55 -1.38
N ASP A 82 9.85 -3.39 -1.86
CA ASP A 82 9.74 -2.16 -1.06
C ASP A 82 8.37 -1.53 -1.29
N ILE A 83 7.72 -1.06 -0.23
CA ILE A 83 6.38 -0.46 -0.31
C ILE A 83 6.41 0.96 0.25
N ILE A 84 5.89 1.90 -0.52
CA ILE A 84 5.55 3.25 -0.05
C ILE A 84 4.03 3.34 0.07
N SER A 85 3.53 3.57 1.29
CA SER A 85 2.12 3.83 1.53
C SER A 85 1.88 5.33 1.68
N VAL A 86 1.04 5.88 0.82
CA VAL A 86 0.75 7.32 0.77
C VAL A 86 -0.68 7.60 1.24
N SER A 87 -0.83 8.51 2.20
CA SER A 87 -2.13 8.94 2.71
C SER A 87 -2.14 10.44 2.96
N ALA A 88 -3.26 11.10 2.67
CA ALA A 88 -3.51 12.44 3.15
C ALA A 88 -3.99 12.37 4.60
N VAL A 89 -3.47 13.27 5.44
CA VAL A 89 -3.80 13.36 6.86
C VAL A 89 -3.97 14.83 7.27
N GLY A 90 -4.70 15.07 8.36
CA GLY A 90 -4.73 16.38 9.02
C GLY A 90 -3.49 16.56 9.91
N SER A 91 -2.91 17.75 9.87
CA SER A 91 -1.82 18.15 10.77
C SER A 91 -2.35 18.66 12.10
N LEU A 92 -1.69 18.28 13.19
CA LEU A 92 -1.86 18.90 14.52
C LEU A 92 -0.73 19.88 14.84
N LYS A 93 0.15 20.16 13.87
CA LYS A 93 1.27 21.08 14.01
C LYS A 93 1.11 22.26 13.05
N GLU A 94 1.26 23.48 13.57
CA GLU A 94 1.10 24.72 12.79
C GLU A 94 2.16 24.88 11.68
N ASN A 95 3.35 24.32 11.89
CA ASN A 95 4.46 24.40 10.93
C ASN A 95 4.41 23.35 9.81
N LEU A 96 3.33 22.58 9.71
CA LEU A 96 3.10 21.59 8.65
C LEU A 96 1.89 22.00 7.82
N ASP A 97 2.12 22.88 6.88
CA ASP A 97 1.10 23.40 5.96
C ASP A 97 0.57 22.33 4.99
N PRO A 98 -0.64 22.51 4.43
CA PRO A 98 -1.16 21.66 3.36
C PRO A 98 -0.18 21.55 2.20
N GLY A 99 0.05 20.32 1.74
CA GLY A 99 1.04 20.02 0.70
C GLY A 99 2.42 19.62 1.24
N THR A 100 2.66 19.73 2.53
CA THR A 100 3.90 19.23 3.15
C THR A 100 3.93 17.70 3.14
N PHE A 101 5.03 17.12 2.64
CA PHE A 101 5.29 15.68 2.75
C PHE A 101 5.96 15.39 4.08
N VAL A 102 5.42 14.40 4.80
CA VAL A 102 5.96 13.93 6.08
C VAL A 102 6.34 12.47 5.94
N LEU A 103 7.59 12.14 6.21
CA LEU A 103 8.02 10.77 6.37
C LEU A 103 7.79 10.38 7.85
N VAL A 104 6.90 9.41 8.05
CA VAL A 104 6.56 8.95 9.41
C VAL A 104 7.64 7.99 9.92
N ASP A 105 8.03 8.13 11.17
CA ASP A 105 8.95 7.25 11.88
C ASP A 105 8.23 6.36 12.91
N GLN A 106 7.03 6.75 13.34
CA GLN A 106 6.23 5.99 14.28
C GLN A 106 4.73 6.29 14.09
N PHE A 107 3.88 5.38 14.56
CA PHE A 107 2.44 5.58 14.59
C PHE A 107 1.79 4.91 15.80
N ILE A 108 0.62 5.37 16.17
CA ILE A 108 -0.23 4.76 17.18
C ILE A 108 -1.43 4.13 16.48
N ASP A 109 -1.49 2.79 16.46
CA ASP A 109 -2.63 2.08 15.88
C ASP A 109 -3.81 2.04 16.86
N ARG A 110 -4.83 2.82 16.60
CA ARG A 110 -6.11 2.81 17.32
C ARG A 110 -7.22 2.10 16.55
N THR A 111 -6.90 1.38 15.49
CA THR A 111 -7.91 0.64 14.73
C THR A 111 -8.38 -0.61 15.48
N PHE A 112 -9.65 -0.92 15.34
CA PHE A 112 -10.29 -2.13 15.87
C PHE A 112 -11.12 -2.79 14.76
N SER A 113 -11.59 -4.00 14.98
CA SER A 113 -12.42 -4.75 14.02
C SER A 113 -11.75 -4.97 12.66
N ARG A 114 -10.41 -5.04 12.62
CA ARG A 114 -9.63 -5.33 11.42
C ARG A 114 -8.78 -6.57 11.62
N VAL A 115 -8.64 -7.36 10.57
CA VAL A 115 -7.66 -8.44 10.55
C VAL A 115 -6.27 -7.82 10.43
N LYS A 116 -5.41 -8.02 11.44
CA LYS A 116 -4.10 -7.37 11.56
C LYS A 116 -2.92 -8.31 11.37
N THR A 117 -3.15 -9.58 11.08
CA THR A 117 -2.09 -10.59 10.98
C THR A 117 -2.34 -11.58 9.85
N PHE A 118 -1.26 -12.13 9.32
CA PHE A 118 -1.28 -13.31 8.44
C PHE A 118 -1.24 -14.62 9.24
N PHE A 119 -0.97 -14.56 10.54
CA PHE A 119 -0.65 -15.71 11.39
C PHE A 119 -1.64 -15.78 12.56
N ASP A 120 -2.80 -16.39 12.34
CA ASP A 120 -3.89 -16.38 13.34
C ASP A 120 -4.51 -17.77 13.61
N GLN A 121 -4.06 -18.83 12.94
CA GLN A 121 -4.68 -20.14 13.10
C GLN A 121 -3.72 -21.24 13.56
N GLU A 122 -2.55 -21.39 12.97
CA GLU A 122 -1.61 -22.46 13.30
C GLU A 122 -0.25 -21.95 13.79
N ILE A 123 0.12 -20.75 13.39
CA ILE A 123 1.41 -20.13 13.71
C ILE A 123 1.16 -18.75 14.28
N VAL A 124 1.83 -18.42 15.37
CA VAL A 124 1.87 -17.08 15.93
C VAL A 124 3.22 -16.44 15.61
N ALA A 125 3.22 -15.28 15.02
CA ALA A 125 4.42 -14.50 14.75
C ALA A 125 4.33 -13.12 15.40
N HIS A 126 5.42 -12.70 16.02
CA HIS A 126 5.55 -11.38 16.63
C HIS A 126 6.60 -10.58 15.85
N VAL A 127 6.26 -9.33 15.52
CA VAL A 127 7.19 -8.36 14.96
C VAL A 127 7.37 -7.20 15.94
N SER A 128 8.58 -6.67 16.02
CA SER A 128 8.83 -5.48 16.83
C SER A 128 8.18 -4.28 16.20
N MET A 129 7.44 -3.50 17.01
CA MET A 129 6.84 -2.22 16.62
C MET A 129 7.64 -1.02 17.16
N ALA A 130 8.85 -1.24 17.68
CA ALA A 130 9.73 -0.16 18.12
C ALA A 130 10.20 0.72 16.95
N ASN A 131 10.47 0.08 15.80
CA ASN A 131 10.79 0.76 14.54
C ASN A 131 9.91 0.17 13.43
N PRO A 132 8.66 0.64 13.28
CA PRO A 132 7.68 0.03 12.37
C PRO A 132 7.89 0.38 10.90
N THR A 133 8.71 1.37 10.61
CA THR A 133 9.06 1.84 9.27
C THR A 133 10.56 1.75 9.05
N SER A 134 10.99 1.56 7.82
CA SER A 134 12.41 1.50 7.41
C SER A 134 12.76 2.62 6.44
#